data_4d2b48ee5aaf4e46dcd7fb45bfa2bcb0
#
_entry.id   4d2b48ee5aaf4e46dcd7fb45bfa2bcb0
#
_cell.length_a   1.000
_cell.length_b   1.000
_cell.length_c   1.000
_cell.angle_alpha   90.00
_cell.angle_beta   90.00
_cell.angle_gamma   90.00
#
_symmetry.space_group_name_H-M   'P 1'
#
loop_
_entity.id
_entity.type
_entity.pdbx_description
1 polymer ?
#
loop_
_entity_poly.entity_id
_entity_poly.type
_entity_poly.pdbx_seq_one_letter_code
_entity_poly.pdbx_strand_id
1 'polypeptide(L)'
;MDEKALPLFFEQIKHGLNQSPDEVRRLFHGRGRLFAGLEQLTCDWVGGHLMVQVFKPVSSQFETQLKQGLLAVQACSDVANVLSISVQHRHLEGAPTEVLFGEVPNGVEVTESGLKYLMNLKSNQNSGLFLDMRHGRDWVKQHAQGKSVLNLFAYTCGFSVAAIAGGATQVVNIDMARSSLTRGRDNHNLNQQDVSKVKFLAHDIFKSWGKLKRFGPYDIIISDPPSFQKGSFALTKDYQKILRRLPDLLTESGQVLACANSPAVSSDFVVDAMKVCAPELEYVRRLDNPAEFADIDNEASLKVQLFKR
;
A
#
# COMPACT_ATOMS: atom_id res chain seq x y z
N MET A 1 6.57 -12.50 21.75
CA MET A 1 6.42 -11.06 22.05
C MET A 1 6.56 -10.86 23.54
N ASP A 2 7.01 -9.69 23.98
CA ASP A 2 7.30 -9.39 25.37
C ASP A 2 6.22 -8.47 25.95
N GLU A 3 5.50 -8.92 26.97
CA GLU A 3 4.47 -8.14 27.67
C GLU A 3 5.01 -6.84 28.27
N LYS A 4 6.26 -6.83 28.70
CA LYS A 4 6.92 -5.65 29.29
C LYS A 4 7.12 -4.51 28.29
N ALA A 5 7.07 -4.81 26.99
CA ALA A 5 7.18 -3.83 25.94
C ALA A 5 5.84 -3.18 25.55
N LEU A 6 4.68 -3.75 25.96
CA LEU A 6 3.36 -3.22 25.62
C LEU A 6 3.12 -1.75 26.02
N PRO A 7 3.64 -1.23 27.15
CA PRO A 7 3.49 0.20 27.46
C PRO A 7 4.00 1.12 26.32
N LEU A 8 5.14 0.79 25.71
CA LEU A 8 5.68 1.54 24.57
C LEU A 8 4.73 1.52 23.36
N PHE A 9 4.09 0.39 23.08
CA PHE A 9 3.08 0.28 22.02
C PHE A 9 1.91 1.25 22.25
N PHE A 10 1.38 1.30 23.48
CA PHE A 10 0.26 2.19 23.81
C PHE A 10 0.66 3.66 23.79
N GLU A 11 1.87 4.01 24.22
CA GLU A 11 2.40 5.37 24.13
C GLU A 11 2.53 5.84 22.68
N GLN A 12 3.05 4.99 21.78
CA GLN A 12 3.15 5.31 20.35
C GLN A 12 1.77 5.53 19.71
N ILE A 13 0.78 4.69 20.05
CA ILE A 13 -0.59 4.87 19.56
C ILE A 13 -1.16 6.21 20.05
N LYS A 14 -1.08 6.52 21.35
CA LYS A 14 -1.56 7.79 21.89
C LYS A 14 -0.89 8.98 21.23
N HIS A 15 0.43 8.93 21.08
CA HIS A 15 1.18 9.99 20.41
C HIS A 15 0.71 10.19 18.97
N GLY A 16 0.53 9.12 18.20
CA GLY A 16 0.05 9.21 16.82
C GLY A 16 -1.39 9.72 16.71
N LEU A 17 -2.28 9.33 17.63
CA LEU A 17 -3.65 9.82 17.68
C LEU A 17 -3.72 11.33 17.94
N ASN A 18 -2.78 11.88 18.70
CA ASN A 18 -2.72 13.32 18.99
C ASN A 18 -2.15 14.16 17.84
N GLN A 19 -1.42 13.53 16.91
CA GLN A 19 -0.73 14.28 15.85
C GLN A 19 -1.52 14.43 14.54
N SER A 20 -2.35 13.48 14.17
CA SER A 20 -3.02 13.50 12.85
C SER A 20 -4.25 12.60 12.78
N PRO A 21 -5.36 12.95 13.44
CA PRO A 21 -6.59 12.15 13.41
C PRO A 21 -7.30 12.16 12.05
N ASP A 22 -6.99 13.12 11.15
CA ASP A 22 -7.74 13.33 9.91
C ASP A 22 -7.26 12.48 8.74
N GLU A 23 -6.03 11.91 8.83
CA GLU A 23 -5.48 11.06 7.77
C GLU A 23 -5.31 9.61 8.20
N VAL A 24 -5.50 8.70 7.26
CA VAL A 24 -5.15 7.29 7.45
C VAL A 24 -3.64 7.15 7.57
N ARG A 25 -3.18 6.42 8.60
CA ARG A 25 -1.74 6.19 8.82
C ARG A 25 -1.44 5.00 9.70
N ARG A 26 -0.21 4.51 9.59
CA ARG A 26 0.36 3.57 10.53
C ARG A 26 0.75 4.29 11.81
N LEU A 27 0.20 3.89 12.96
CA LEU A 27 0.56 4.43 14.28
C LEU A 27 1.68 3.64 14.95
N PHE A 28 1.77 2.33 14.63
CA PHE A 28 2.81 1.48 15.17
C PHE A 28 3.25 0.43 14.14
N HIS A 29 4.55 0.34 13.90
CA HIS A 29 5.15 -0.57 12.94
C HIS A 29 6.21 -1.48 13.59
N GLY A 30 5.78 -2.49 14.35
CA GLY A 30 6.71 -3.45 14.96
C GLY A 30 7.50 -4.26 13.92
N ARG A 31 6.91 -4.51 12.76
CA ARG A 31 7.55 -5.29 11.68
C ARG A 31 8.84 -4.68 11.13
N GLY A 32 9.08 -3.39 11.34
CA GLY A 32 10.35 -2.73 11.08
C GLY A 32 11.44 -3.07 12.10
N ARG A 33 11.14 -3.87 13.13
CA ARG A 33 12.07 -4.42 14.14
C ARG A 33 12.78 -3.35 15.00
N LEU A 34 12.28 -2.13 14.98
CA LEU A 34 12.77 -1.03 15.82
C LEU A 34 12.31 -1.16 17.28
N PHE A 35 11.32 -2.01 17.56
CA PHE A 35 10.68 -2.17 18.87
C PHE A 35 10.84 -3.62 19.32
N ALA A 36 11.91 -3.89 20.10
CA ALA A 36 12.24 -5.21 20.58
C ALA A 36 11.07 -5.82 21.40
N GLY A 37 10.71 -7.07 21.08
CA GLY A 37 9.60 -7.79 21.71
C GLY A 37 8.20 -7.46 21.11
N LEU A 38 8.08 -6.53 20.15
CA LEU A 38 6.83 -6.12 19.52
C LEU A 38 6.85 -6.30 17.98
N GLU A 39 7.79 -7.07 17.44
CA GLU A 39 8.03 -7.22 16.00
C GLU A 39 6.83 -7.79 15.23
N GLN A 40 5.88 -8.37 15.94
CA GLN A 40 4.71 -9.02 15.34
C GLN A 40 3.42 -8.20 15.49
N LEU A 41 3.53 -6.92 15.89
CA LEU A 41 2.41 -6.00 15.99
C LEU A 41 2.48 -4.89 14.95
N THR A 42 1.32 -4.51 14.44
CA THR A 42 1.11 -3.22 13.78
C THR A 42 -0.20 -2.61 14.25
N CYS A 43 -0.31 -1.28 14.19
CA CYS A 43 -1.55 -0.58 14.45
C CYS A 43 -1.73 0.52 13.40
N ASP A 44 -2.88 0.51 12.74
CA ASP A 44 -3.29 1.52 11.77
C ASP A 44 -4.46 2.34 12.33
N TRP A 45 -4.42 3.65 12.09
CA TRP A 45 -5.54 4.57 12.25
C TRP A 45 -6.29 4.69 10.94
N VAL A 46 -7.56 4.35 10.94
CA VAL A 46 -8.37 4.28 9.73
C VAL A 46 -9.71 4.98 9.97
N GLY A 47 -9.76 6.30 9.77
CA GLY A 47 -10.98 7.09 9.81
C GLY A 47 -11.79 6.95 11.12
N GLY A 48 -11.14 7.01 12.28
CA GLY A 48 -11.76 6.82 13.58
C GLY A 48 -11.64 5.40 14.14
N HIS A 49 -11.07 4.46 13.40
CA HIS A 49 -10.95 3.06 13.79
C HIS A 49 -9.50 2.66 14.02
N LEU A 50 -9.19 2.02 15.16
CA LEU A 50 -7.92 1.39 15.43
C LEU A 50 -7.93 -0.05 14.92
N MET A 51 -7.07 -0.37 13.95
CA MET A 51 -6.88 -1.72 13.44
C MET A 51 -5.51 -2.26 13.87
N VAL A 52 -5.52 -3.12 14.86
CA VAL A 52 -4.30 -3.82 15.32
C VAL A 52 -4.17 -5.14 14.57
N GLN A 53 -2.96 -5.48 14.13
CA GLN A 53 -2.67 -6.75 13.47
C GLN A 53 -1.61 -7.52 14.26
N VAL A 54 -1.86 -8.82 14.46
CA VAL A 54 -0.97 -9.75 15.15
C VAL A 54 -0.51 -10.81 14.14
N PHE A 55 0.79 -10.87 13.87
CA PHE A 55 1.36 -11.69 12.77
C PHE A 55 1.88 -13.06 13.21
N LYS A 56 2.02 -13.32 14.51
CA LYS A 56 2.39 -14.64 15.08
C LYS A 56 1.57 -14.94 16.34
N PRO A 57 1.41 -16.21 16.71
CA PRO A 57 0.78 -16.58 17.98
C PRO A 57 1.46 -15.88 19.17
N VAL A 58 0.66 -15.51 20.16
CA VAL A 58 1.11 -14.85 21.40
C VAL A 58 0.63 -15.65 22.61
N SER A 59 1.21 -15.38 23.79
CA SER A 59 0.74 -15.94 25.06
C SER A 59 -0.65 -15.37 25.41
N SER A 60 -1.46 -16.11 26.14
CA SER A 60 -2.76 -15.63 26.62
C SER A 60 -2.61 -14.39 27.52
N GLN A 61 -1.50 -14.32 28.27
CA GLN A 61 -1.19 -13.15 29.09
C GLN A 61 -0.94 -11.91 28.24
N PHE A 62 -0.10 -12.03 27.20
CA PHE A 62 0.16 -10.94 26.26
C PHE A 62 -1.14 -10.45 25.61
N GLU A 63 -1.96 -11.39 25.12
CA GLU A 63 -3.23 -11.06 24.47
C GLU A 63 -4.19 -10.33 25.42
N THR A 64 -4.30 -10.78 26.66
CA THR A 64 -5.13 -10.13 27.69
C THR A 64 -4.64 -8.72 27.97
N GLN A 65 -3.34 -8.52 28.16
CA GLN A 65 -2.77 -7.19 28.44
C GLN A 65 -2.90 -6.26 27.21
N LEU A 66 -2.72 -6.78 26.00
CA LEU A 66 -2.91 -6.03 24.76
C LEU A 66 -4.35 -5.50 24.69
N LYS A 67 -5.36 -6.35 24.88
CA LYS A 67 -6.78 -5.97 24.83
C LYS A 67 -7.13 -4.95 25.89
N GLN A 68 -6.70 -5.17 27.15
CA GLN A 68 -6.94 -4.23 28.25
C GLN A 68 -6.31 -2.87 28.00
N GLY A 69 -5.06 -2.84 27.52
CA GLY A 69 -4.37 -1.59 27.22
C GLY A 69 -5.00 -0.82 26.06
N LEU A 70 -5.47 -1.51 25.01
CA LEU A 70 -6.19 -0.88 23.91
C LEU A 70 -7.50 -0.23 24.37
N LEU A 71 -8.27 -0.89 25.24
CA LEU A 71 -9.48 -0.32 25.85
C LEU A 71 -9.15 0.90 26.74
N ALA A 72 -8.03 0.86 27.46
CA ALA A 72 -7.55 2.00 28.24
C ALA A 72 -7.13 3.19 27.36
N VAL A 73 -6.55 2.94 26.17
CA VAL A 73 -6.27 4.01 25.18
C VAL A 73 -7.57 4.67 24.72
N GLN A 74 -8.60 3.89 24.41
CA GLN A 74 -9.90 4.42 23.99
C GLN A 74 -10.56 5.27 25.08
N ALA A 75 -10.47 4.86 26.35
CA ALA A 75 -11.05 5.58 27.47
C ALA A 75 -10.29 6.86 27.86
N CYS A 76 -9.13 7.14 27.24
CA CYS A 76 -8.32 8.32 27.52
C CYS A 76 -8.95 9.56 26.86
N SER A 77 -9.26 10.60 27.64
CA SER A 77 -9.86 11.84 27.15
C SER A 77 -8.94 12.69 26.28
N ASP A 78 -7.64 12.42 26.34
CA ASP A 78 -6.59 13.24 25.70
C ASP A 78 -6.24 12.78 24.29
N VAL A 79 -6.94 11.77 23.75
CA VAL A 79 -6.70 11.25 22.40
C VAL A 79 -7.91 11.50 21.48
N ALA A 80 -7.70 11.38 20.17
CA ALA A 80 -8.76 11.45 19.20
C ALA A 80 -9.91 10.46 19.52
N ASN A 81 -11.13 10.81 19.15
CA ASN A 81 -12.30 9.98 19.39
C ASN A 81 -12.20 8.66 18.61
N VAL A 82 -11.92 7.57 19.33
CA VAL A 82 -11.84 6.22 18.78
C VAL A 82 -13.25 5.62 18.69
N LEU A 83 -13.72 5.40 17.46
CA LEU A 83 -15.05 4.85 17.17
C LEU A 83 -15.09 3.33 17.31
N SER A 84 -14.03 2.64 16.98
CA SER A 84 -13.89 1.21 17.22
C SER A 84 -12.44 0.76 17.34
N ILE A 85 -12.26 -0.40 17.96
CA ILE A 85 -10.97 -1.11 18.05
C ILE A 85 -11.18 -2.53 17.57
N SER A 86 -10.33 -2.98 16.64
CA SER A 86 -10.29 -4.36 16.16
C SER A 86 -8.89 -4.94 16.21
N VAL A 87 -8.81 -6.25 16.45
CA VAL A 87 -7.57 -7.04 16.41
C VAL A 87 -7.70 -8.11 15.34
N GLN A 88 -6.86 -8.05 14.32
CA GLN A 88 -6.80 -9.04 13.26
C GLN A 88 -5.67 -10.05 13.50
N HIS A 89 -6.02 -11.32 13.56
CA HIS A 89 -5.09 -12.43 13.77
C HIS A 89 -4.53 -12.94 12.44
N ARG A 90 -3.49 -12.27 11.92
CA ARG A 90 -2.89 -12.52 10.60
C ARG A 90 -2.20 -13.88 10.47
N HIS A 91 -1.91 -14.54 11.57
CA HIS A 91 -1.31 -15.87 11.64
C HIS A 91 -2.33 -17.02 11.53
N LEU A 92 -3.61 -16.72 11.65
CA LEU A 92 -4.69 -17.70 11.52
C LEU A 92 -5.25 -17.73 10.09
N GLU A 93 -5.80 -18.88 9.69
CA GLU A 93 -6.46 -19.03 8.40
C GLU A 93 -7.63 -18.05 8.26
N GLY A 94 -7.74 -17.38 7.11
CA GLY A 94 -8.76 -16.36 6.89
C GLY A 94 -8.49 -15.03 7.60
N ALA A 95 -7.42 -14.93 8.41
CA ALA A 95 -7.06 -13.73 9.17
C ALA A 95 -8.26 -13.11 9.92
N PRO A 96 -8.92 -13.85 10.84
CA PRO A 96 -10.12 -13.39 11.52
C PRO A 96 -9.87 -12.09 12.29
N THR A 97 -10.88 -11.24 12.32
CA THR A 97 -10.86 -9.96 13.04
C THR A 97 -11.80 -10.02 14.24
N GLU A 98 -11.28 -9.77 15.41
CA GLU A 98 -12.01 -9.62 16.67
C GLU A 98 -12.29 -8.13 16.92
N VAL A 99 -13.53 -7.77 17.22
CA VAL A 99 -13.91 -6.40 17.60
C VAL A 99 -13.89 -6.29 19.13
N LEU A 100 -13.05 -5.41 19.66
CA LEU A 100 -12.91 -5.17 21.09
C LEU A 100 -13.81 -4.05 21.60
N PHE A 101 -14.06 -3.04 20.74
CA PHE A 101 -14.84 -1.87 21.09
C PHE A 101 -15.56 -1.32 19.86
N GLY A 102 -16.77 -0.80 20.06
CA GLY A 102 -17.57 -0.13 19.05
C GLY A 102 -18.03 -1.05 17.91
N GLU A 103 -18.36 -0.45 16.79
CA GLU A 103 -18.77 -1.16 15.59
C GLU A 103 -17.80 -0.87 14.44
N VAL A 104 -17.28 -1.93 13.80
CA VAL A 104 -16.45 -1.81 12.60
C VAL A 104 -17.35 -1.85 11.37
N PRO A 105 -17.41 -0.79 10.55
CA PRO A 105 -18.23 -0.76 9.34
C PRO A 105 -17.64 -1.63 8.21
N ASN A 106 -18.47 -1.98 7.22
CA ASN A 106 -18.03 -2.75 6.04
C ASN A 106 -17.14 -1.94 5.10
N GLY A 107 -17.19 -0.61 5.18
CA GLY A 107 -16.35 0.30 4.40
C GLY A 107 -16.13 1.58 5.18
N VAL A 108 -14.89 2.04 5.21
CA VAL A 108 -14.48 3.30 5.86
C VAL A 108 -13.91 4.21 4.79
N GLU A 109 -14.48 5.41 4.67
CA GLU A 109 -13.87 6.47 3.89
C GLU A 109 -12.69 7.07 4.69
N VAL A 110 -11.53 7.14 4.06
CA VAL A 110 -10.32 7.70 4.66
C VAL A 110 -9.69 8.73 3.75
N THR A 111 -8.93 9.64 4.32
CA THR A 111 -8.14 10.63 3.58
C THR A 111 -6.66 10.31 3.68
N GLU A 112 -5.93 10.45 2.56
CA GLU A 112 -4.48 10.43 2.48
C GLU A 112 -4.03 11.51 1.50
N SER A 113 -3.17 12.43 1.93
CA SER A 113 -2.65 13.53 1.10
C SER A 113 -3.75 14.33 0.38
N GLY A 114 -4.90 14.52 1.06
CA GLY A 114 -6.07 15.23 0.55
C GLY A 114 -6.92 14.42 -0.44
N LEU A 115 -6.67 13.12 -0.63
CA LEU A 115 -7.44 12.22 -1.49
C LEU A 115 -8.20 11.20 -0.65
N LYS A 116 -9.39 10.84 -1.10
CA LYS A 116 -10.29 9.92 -0.41
C LYS A 116 -10.18 8.50 -0.95
N TYR A 117 -10.22 7.53 -0.06
CA TYR A 117 -10.16 6.10 -0.38
C TYR A 117 -11.15 5.31 0.48
N LEU A 118 -11.64 4.19 -0.06
CA LEU A 118 -12.46 3.23 0.67
C LEU A 118 -11.59 2.10 1.20
N MET A 119 -11.57 1.91 2.52
CA MET A 119 -10.92 0.79 3.18
C MET A 119 -11.95 -0.16 3.79
N ASN A 120 -11.63 -1.46 3.84
CA ASN A 120 -12.45 -2.49 4.47
C ASN A 120 -11.68 -3.11 5.64
N LEU A 121 -12.22 -3.00 6.84
CA LEU A 121 -11.58 -3.47 8.07
C LEU A 121 -12.09 -4.84 8.55
N LYS A 122 -13.20 -5.34 7.99
CA LYS A 122 -13.83 -6.61 8.44
C LYS A 122 -13.31 -7.84 7.72
N SER A 123 -12.90 -7.71 6.49
CA SER A 123 -12.58 -8.86 5.65
C SER A 123 -11.31 -8.62 4.83
N ASN A 124 -10.65 -9.73 4.52
CA ASN A 124 -9.46 -9.81 3.68
C ASN A 124 -8.13 -9.42 4.36
N GLN A 125 -7.08 -10.00 3.83
CA GLN A 125 -5.72 -9.68 4.26
C GLN A 125 -5.31 -8.24 3.94
N ASN A 126 -5.93 -7.65 2.91
CA ASN A 126 -5.62 -6.30 2.44
C ASN A 126 -6.86 -5.41 2.58
N SER A 127 -6.70 -4.30 3.31
CA SER A 127 -7.79 -3.39 3.68
C SER A 127 -8.24 -2.41 2.58
N GLY A 128 -7.55 -2.37 1.44
CA GLY A 128 -7.93 -1.52 0.31
C GLY A 128 -6.91 -0.44 -0.04
N LEU A 129 -5.99 -0.09 0.84
CA LEU A 129 -4.90 0.86 0.59
C LEU A 129 -3.62 0.37 1.27
N PHE A 130 -2.51 0.37 0.57
CA PHE A 130 -1.18 0.11 1.12
C PHE A 130 -0.55 1.41 1.59
N LEU A 131 -0.49 1.63 2.90
CA LEU A 131 -0.08 2.90 3.51
C LEU A 131 1.41 3.19 3.33
N ASP A 132 2.24 2.14 3.23
CA ASP A 132 3.68 2.23 2.94
C ASP A 132 3.98 2.83 1.56
N MET A 133 3.01 2.79 0.63
CA MET A 133 3.14 3.32 -0.72
C MET A 133 2.71 4.82 -0.84
N ARG A 134 2.47 5.53 0.27
CA ARG A 134 2.05 6.95 0.27
C ARG A 134 3.00 7.81 -0.57
N HIS A 135 4.30 7.76 -0.31
CA HIS A 135 5.28 8.58 -1.03
C HIS A 135 5.35 8.27 -2.53
N GLY A 136 5.10 7.01 -2.91
CA GLY A 136 4.96 6.64 -4.33
C GLY A 136 3.75 7.30 -4.97
N ARG A 137 2.59 7.32 -4.28
CA ARG A 137 1.37 8.00 -4.75
C ARG A 137 1.56 9.51 -4.81
N ASP A 138 2.20 10.12 -3.81
CA ASP A 138 2.50 11.55 -3.79
C ASP A 138 3.42 11.94 -4.95
N TRP A 139 4.44 11.11 -5.23
CA TRP A 139 5.32 11.34 -6.37
C TRP A 139 4.53 11.31 -7.69
N VAL A 140 3.65 10.33 -7.88
CA VAL A 140 2.81 10.25 -9.09
C VAL A 140 1.89 11.48 -9.19
N LYS A 141 1.24 11.89 -8.10
CA LYS A 141 0.40 13.10 -8.06
C LYS A 141 1.17 14.36 -8.49
N GLN A 142 2.41 14.50 -8.04
CA GLN A 142 3.25 15.66 -8.35
C GLN A 142 3.76 15.69 -9.80
N HIS A 143 3.88 14.52 -10.46
CA HIS A 143 4.49 14.39 -11.79
C HIS A 143 3.51 14.07 -12.93
N ALA A 144 2.23 13.88 -12.62
CA ALA A 144 1.24 13.40 -13.60
C ALA A 144 0.61 14.51 -14.47
N GLN A 145 0.90 15.78 -14.23
CA GLN A 145 0.29 16.88 -14.99
C GLN A 145 0.51 16.73 -16.50
N GLY A 146 -0.58 16.61 -17.25
CA GLY A 146 -0.56 16.46 -18.71
C GLY A 146 -0.10 15.09 -19.21
N LYS A 147 0.13 14.13 -18.33
CA LYS A 147 0.74 12.81 -18.61
C LYS A 147 -0.27 11.72 -18.89
N SER A 148 0.14 10.72 -19.70
CA SER A 148 -0.50 9.43 -19.84
C SER A 148 0.15 8.42 -18.89
N VAL A 149 -0.65 7.72 -18.07
CA VAL A 149 -0.17 6.86 -17.00
C VAL A 149 -0.65 5.43 -17.17
N LEU A 150 0.26 4.46 -17.02
CA LEU A 150 -0.06 3.02 -16.93
C LEU A 150 0.17 2.53 -15.51
N ASN A 151 -0.84 1.94 -14.90
CA ASN A 151 -0.81 1.37 -13.56
C ASN A 151 -0.98 -0.15 -13.66
N LEU A 152 0.14 -0.88 -13.55
CA LEU A 152 0.19 -2.34 -13.54
C LEU A 152 -0.03 -2.85 -12.12
N PHE A 153 -0.78 -3.95 -11.96
CA PHE A 153 -1.21 -4.48 -10.65
C PHE A 153 -1.99 -3.44 -9.86
N ALA A 154 -2.97 -2.86 -10.53
CA ALA A 154 -3.62 -1.62 -10.09
C ALA A 154 -4.36 -1.73 -8.76
N TYR A 155 -4.72 -2.95 -8.32
CA TYR A 155 -5.51 -3.19 -7.11
C TYR A 155 -6.72 -2.27 -7.04
N THR A 156 -6.89 -1.49 -5.98
CA THR A 156 -7.97 -0.50 -5.80
C THR A 156 -7.67 0.86 -6.44
N CYS A 157 -6.72 0.91 -7.36
CA CYS A 157 -6.37 2.07 -8.17
C CYS A 157 -5.85 3.30 -7.37
N GLY A 158 -5.20 3.10 -6.23
CA GLY A 158 -4.69 4.22 -5.43
C GLY A 158 -3.75 5.15 -6.21
N PHE A 159 -2.85 4.60 -7.01
CA PHE A 159 -1.99 5.39 -7.91
C PHE A 159 -2.78 6.12 -9.01
N SER A 160 -3.84 5.49 -9.51
CA SER A 160 -4.69 6.10 -10.54
C SER A 160 -5.42 7.33 -10.02
N VAL A 161 -5.97 7.25 -8.80
CA VAL A 161 -6.61 8.39 -8.11
C VAL A 161 -5.61 9.52 -7.94
N ALA A 162 -4.39 9.22 -7.48
CA ALA A 162 -3.31 10.19 -7.34
C ALA A 162 -2.92 10.82 -8.69
N ALA A 163 -2.80 10.02 -9.76
CA ALA A 163 -2.45 10.50 -11.09
C ALA A 163 -3.51 11.46 -11.66
N ILE A 164 -4.81 11.13 -11.55
CA ILE A 164 -5.89 12.02 -12.01
C ILE A 164 -5.93 13.30 -11.21
N ALA A 165 -5.74 13.22 -9.88
CA ALA A 165 -5.64 14.41 -9.03
C ALA A 165 -4.43 15.29 -9.39
N GLY A 166 -3.35 14.70 -9.87
CA GLY A 166 -2.15 15.38 -10.38
C GLY A 166 -2.29 15.92 -11.81
N GLY A 167 -3.46 15.77 -12.44
CA GLY A 167 -3.73 16.31 -13.78
C GLY A 167 -3.35 15.39 -14.94
N ALA A 168 -3.29 14.07 -14.70
CA ALA A 168 -3.11 13.11 -15.80
C ALA A 168 -4.21 13.23 -16.85
N THR A 169 -3.83 13.13 -18.12
CA THR A 169 -4.77 13.18 -19.24
C THR A 169 -5.46 11.84 -19.46
N GLN A 170 -4.77 10.75 -19.13
CA GLN A 170 -5.28 9.39 -19.21
C GLN A 170 -4.63 8.51 -18.15
N VAL A 171 -5.39 7.60 -17.55
CA VAL A 171 -4.83 6.49 -16.75
C VAL A 171 -5.39 5.16 -17.23
N VAL A 172 -4.51 4.20 -17.47
CA VAL A 172 -4.89 2.81 -17.78
C VAL A 172 -4.52 1.93 -16.58
N ASN A 173 -5.53 1.36 -15.94
CA ASN A 173 -5.36 0.40 -14.84
C ASN A 173 -5.55 -1.02 -15.35
N ILE A 174 -4.64 -1.92 -14.98
CA ILE A 174 -4.79 -3.35 -15.25
C ILE A 174 -4.55 -4.16 -13.98
N ASP A 175 -5.50 -5.03 -13.68
CA ASP A 175 -5.46 -5.99 -12.57
C ASP A 175 -6.34 -7.19 -12.91
N MET A 176 -6.02 -8.38 -12.40
CA MET A 176 -6.85 -9.58 -12.61
C MET A 176 -8.14 -9.53 -11.78
N ALA A 177 -8.11 -8.88 -10.61
CA ALA A 177 -9.22 -8.82 -9.67
C ALA A 177 -10.24 -7.74 -10.08
N ARG A 178 -11.32 -8.14 -10.74
CA ARG A 178 -12.42 -7.24 -11.14
C ARG A 178 -13.00 -6.46 -9.96
N SER A 179 -13.15 -7.10 -8.79
CA SER A 179 -13.66 -6.47 -7.57
C SER A 179 -12.77 -5.33 -7.08
N SER A 180 -11.45 -5.49 -7.18
CA SER A 180 -10.48 -4.44 -6.85
C SER A 180 -10.63 -3.23 -7.78
N LEU A 181 -10.77 -3.46 -9.09
CA LEU A 181 -10.98 -2.38 -10.07
C LEU A 181 -12.35 -1.69 -9.89
N THR A 182 -13.39 -2.43 -9.46
CA THR A 182 -14.67 -1.82 -9.09
C THR A 182 -14.49 -0.86 -7.92
N ARG A 183 -13.79 -1.30 -6.85
CA ARG A 183 -13.41 -0.42 -5.73
C ARG A 183 -12.56 0.76 -6.20
N GLY A 184 -11.68 0.56 -7.17
CA GLY A 184 -10.91 1.63 -7.80
C GLY A 184 -11.79 2.69 -8.46
N ARG A 185 -12.86 2.28 -9.14
CA ARG A 185 -13.86 3.22 -9.69
C ARG A 185 -14.59 3.99 -8.59
N ASP A 186 -14.95 3.32 -7.49
CA ASP A 186 -15.57 3.97 -6.33
C ASP A 186 -14.63 5.02 -5.73
N ASN A 187 -13.32 4.73 -5.62
CA ASN A 187 -12.31 5.67 -5.15
C ASN A 187 -12.22 6.92 -6.06
N HIS A 188 -12.29 6.77 -7.38
CA HIS A 188 -12.37 7.93 -8.29
C HIS A 188 -13.66 8.74 -8.07
N ASN A 189 -14.80 8.07 -7.91
CA ASN A 189 -16.09 8.72 -7.65
C ASN A 189 -16.10 9.52 -6.34
N LEU A 190 -15.51 8.98 -5.27
CA LEU A 190 -15.33 9.69 -3.99
C LEU A 190 -14.56 11.00 -4.13
N ASN A 191 -13.61 11.05 -5.04
CA ASN A 191 -12.82 12.23 -5.34
C ASN A 191 -13.45 13.10 -6.45
N GLN A 192 -14.66 12.80 -6.92
CA GLN A 192 -15.37 13.52 -7.99
C GLN A 192 -14.53 13.64 -9.29
N GLN A 193 -13.70 12.63 -9.57
CA GLN A 193 -12.79 12.61 -10.70
C GLN A 193 -13.50 12.18 -11.98
N ASP A 194 -13.06 12.73 -13.13
CA ASP A 194 -13.56 12.36 -14.43
C ASP A 194 -13.10 10.95 -14.86
N VAL A 195 -13.96 9.95 -14.61
CA VAL A 195 -13.68 8.55 -14.95
C VAL A 195 -13.63 8.27 -16.46
N SER A 196 -13.99 9.21 -17.33
CA SER A 196 -13.82 9.05 -18.78
C SER A 196 -12.34 8.97 -19.17
N LYS A 197 -11.46 9.59 -18.38
CA LYS A 197 -10.00 9.55 -18.51
C LYS A 197 -9.39 8.25 -18.01
N VAL A 198 -10.17 7.37 -17.38
CA VAL A 198 -9.66 6.18 -16.68
C VAL A 198 -10.15 4.90 -17.36
N LYS A 199 -9.22 4.00 -17.67
CA LYS A 199 -9.53 2.66 -18.18
C LYS A 199 -9.31 1.64 -17.07
N PHE A 200 -10.25 0.71 -16.92
CA PHE A 200 -10.20 -0.38 -15.92
C PHE A 200 -10.20 -1.71 -16.67
N LEU A 201 -9.07 -2.39 -16.72
CA LEU A 201 -8.87 -3.62 -17.46
C LEU A 201 -8.75 -4.81 -16.48
N ALA A 202 -9.82 -5.57 -16.32
CA ALA A 202 -9.83 -6.79 -15.51
C ALA A 202 -9.23 -7.95 -16.31
N HIS A 203 -7.92 -7.93 -16.52
CA HIS A 203 -7.20 -8.85 -17.39
C HIS A 203 -5.88 -9.32 -16.79
N ASP A 204 -5.41 -10.46 -17.25
CA ASP A 204 -4.04 -10.93 -17.05
C ASP A 204 -3.06 -10.03 -17.82
N ILE A 205 -2.10 -9.45 -17.11
CA ILE A 205 -1.09 -8.53 -17.67
C ILE A 205 -0.29 -9.22 -18.78
N PHE A 206 0.13 -10.48 -18.56
CA PHE A 206 0.94 -11.23 -19.51
C PHE A 206 0.25 -11.51 -20.85
N LYS A 207 -1.09 -11.48 -20.85
CA LYS A 207 -1.92 -11.67 -22.05
C LYS A 207 -2.41 -10.37 -22.66
N SER A 208 -2.01 -9.20 -22.12
CA SER A 208 -2.63 -7.92 -22.46
C SER A 208 -1.71 -6.90 -23.13
N TRP A 209 -0.45 -7.26 -23.42
CA TRP A 209 0.55 -6.32 -23.94
C TRP A 209 0.09 -5.56 -25.21
N GLY A 210 -0.51 -6.27 -26.17
CA GLY A 210 -1.04 -5.65 -27.38
C GLY A 210 -2.18 -4.65 -27.12
N LYS A 211 -3.00 -4.90 -26.08
CA LYS A 211 -4.06 -3.98 -25.64
C LYS A 211 -3.47 -2.77 -24.94
N LEU A 212 -2.49 -2.97 -24.06
CA LEU A 212 -1.79 -1.88 -23.38
C LEU A 212 -1.07 -0.97 -24.38
N LYS A 213 -0.39 -1.54 -25.38
CA LYS A 213 0.28 -0.77 -26.45
C LYS A 213 -0.69 0.11 -27.26
N ARG A 214 -1.94 -0.32 -27.46
CA ARG A 214 -2.96 0.49 -28.16
C ARG A 214 -3.42 1.72 -27.39
N PHE A 215 -3.33 1.72 -26.05
CA PHE A 215 -3.65 2.87 -25.21
C PHE A 215 -2.45 3.78 -24.95
N GLY A 216 -1.24 3.31 -25.19
CA GLY A 216 0.01 4.06 -25.03
C GLY A 216 0.37 4.89 -26.26
N PRO A 217 1.60 5.47 -26.31
CA PRO A 217 2.64 5.29 -25.29
C PRO A 217 2.31 6.04 -23.98
N TYR A 218 3.05 5.68 -22.90
CA TYR A 218 2.83 6.23 -21.55
C TYR A 218 4.04 7.07 -21.10
N ASP A 219 3.75 8.15 -20.40
CA ASP A 219 4.78 9.00 -19.80
C ASP A 219 5.22 8.47 -18.44
N ILE A 220 4.31 7.82 -17.71
CA ILE A 220 4.60 7.20 -16.41
C ILE A 220 4.05 5.77 -16.41
N ILE A 221 4.89 4.82 -16.02
CA ILE A 221 4.45 3.44 -15.76
C ILE A 221 4.74 3.09 -14.30
N ILE A 222 3.73 2.64 -13.58
CA ILE A 222 3.85 2.07 -12.23
C ILE A 222 3.78 0.55 -12.36
N SER A 223 4.78 -0.14 -11.80
CA SER A 223 4.81 -1.59 -11.69
C SER A 223 4.99 -1.98 -10.23
N ASP A 224 3.89 -2.31 -9.56
CA ASP A 224 3.83 -2.69 -8.15
C ASP A 224 3.28 -4.12 -7.99
N PRO A 225 4.05 -5.14 -8.40
CA PRO A 225 3.61 -6.52 -8.36
C PRO A 225 3.57 -7.06 -6.93
N PRO A 226 2.69 -8.04 -6.64
CA PRO A 226 2.75 -8.81 -5.40
C PRO A 226 4.08 -9.58 -5.33
N SER A 227 4.61 -9.82 -4.13
CA SER A 227 5.79 -10.69 -3.96
C SER A 227 5.52 -12.11 -4.44
N PHE A 228 4.30 -12.59 -4.20
CA PHE A 228 3.82 -13.90 -4.65
C PHE A 228 2.30 -13.89 -4.78
N GLN A 229 1.80 -14.43 -5.89
CA GLN A 229 0.38 -14.71 -6.11
C GLN A 229 0.25 -16.12 -6.70
N LYS A 230 -0.34 -17.04 -5.94
CA LYS A 230 -0.46 -18.45 -6.31
C LYS A 230 -1.05 -18.60 -7.72
N GLY A 231 -0.33 -19.29 -8.59
CA GLY A 231 -0.78 -19.61 -9.95
C GLY A 231 -0.68 -18.49 -10.98
N SER A 232 -0.26 -17.26 -10.60
CA SER A 232 -0.21 -16.14 -11.54
C SER A 232 1.09 -15.33 -11.53
N PHE A 233 1.76 -15.14 -10.39
CA PHE A 233 2.95 -14.31 -10.30
C PHE A 233 3.89 -14.71 -9.16
N ALA A 234 5.20 -14.73 -9.46
CA ALA A 234 6.27 -14.81 -8.48
C ALA A 234 7.34 -13.79 -8.82
N LEU A 235 7.60 -12.83 -7.90
CA LEU A 235 8.47 -11.67 -8.11
C LEU A 235 9.82 -12.06 -8.75
N THR A 236 10.50 -13.04 -8.18
CA THR A 236 11.83 -13.46 -8.63
C THR A 236 11.89 -14.11 -10.02
N LYS A 237 10.75 -14.64 -10.51
CA LYS A 237 10.66 -15.36 -11.80
C LYS A 237 10.02 -14.52 -12.90
N ASP A 238 8.99 -13.76 -12.54
CA ASP A 238 8.09 -13.15 -13.52
C ASP A 238 8.35 -11.67 -13.74
N TYR A 239 9.01 -10.99 -12.78
CA TYR A 239 9.22 -9.54 -12.88
C TYR A 239 10.01 -9.16 -14.13
N GLN A 240 11.05 -9.90 -14.48
CA GLN A 240 11.83 -9.66 -15.70
C GLN A 240 10.98 -9.70 -16.99
N LYS A 241 9.90 -10.51 -17.02
CA LYS A 241 8.98 -10.56 -18.16
C LYS A 241 8.23 -9.24 -18.35
N ILE A 242 7.96 -8.54 -17.25
CA ILE A 242 7.33 -7.21 -17.26
C ILE A 242 8.36 -6.17 -17.68
N LEU A 243 9.52 -6.14 -17.02
CA LEU A 243 10.56 -5.15 -17.28
C LEU A 243 10.95 -5.09 -18.76
N ARG A 244 11.07 -6.24 -19.45
CA ARG A 244 11.34 -6.32 -20.89
C ARG A 244 10.30 -5.65 -21.78
N ARG A 245 9.09 -5.39 -21.27
CA ARG A 245 7.99 -4.78 -22.04
C ARG A 245 7.88 -3.27 -21.84
N LEU A 246 8.53 -2.73 -20.80
CA LEU A 246 8.39 -1.32 -20.43
C LEU A 246 8.86 -0.37 -21.55
N PRO A 247 10.01 -0.61 -22.21
CA PRO A 247 10.49 0.27 -23.30
C PRO A 247 9.49 0.40 -24.44
N ASP A 248 8.82 -0.69 -24.82
CA ASP A 248 7.82 -0.71 -25.90
C ASP A 248 6.55 0.10 -25.58
N LEU A 249 6.34 0.42 -24.30
CA LEU A 249 5.14 1.10 -23.80
C LEU A 249 5.40 2.55 -23.42
N LEU A 250 6.65 2.96 -23.24
CA LEU A 250 7.06 4.30 -22.78
C LEU A 250 7.20 5.29 -23.94
N THR A 251 6.94 6.56 -23.64
CA THR A 251 7.41 7.69 -24.45
C THR A 251 8.95 7.82 -24.35
N GLU A 252 9.56 8.65 -25.22
CA GLU A 252 11.01 8.89 -25.21
C GLU A 252 11.52 9.53 -23.89
N SER A 253 10.68 10.26 -23.18
CA SER A 253 10.98 10.86 -21.88
C SER A 253 10.22 10.19 -20.72
N GLY A 254 9.79 8.96 -20.94
CA GLY A 254 8.96 8.24 -19.97
C GLY A 254 9.72 7.83 -18.70
N GLN A 255 8.96 7.69 -17.62
CA GLN A 255 9.47 7.31 -16.30
C GLN A 255 8.78 6.05 -15.79
N VAL A 256 9.48 5.28 -14.99
CA VAL A 256 8.98 4.05 -14.38
C VAL A 256 9.18 4.08 -12.87
N LEU A 257 8.10 3.84 -12.12
CA LEU A 257 8.18 3.38 -10.73
C LEU A 257 8.12 1.86 -10.70
N ALA A 258 9.25 1.22 -10.45
CA ALA A 258 9.36 -0.23 -10.32
C ALA A 258 9.46 -0.60 -8.84
N CYS A 259 8.44 -1.30 -8.32
CA CYS A 259 8.30 -1.59 -6.90
C CYS A 259 8.62 -3.06 -6.59
N ALA A 260 9.15 -3.30 -5.40
CA ALA A 260 9.33 -4.63 -4.84
C ALA A 260 9.08 -4.59 -3.32
N ASN A 261 8.04 -5.28 -2.88
CA ASN A 261 7.72 -5.40 -1.45
C ASN A 261 8.02 -6.82 -0.96
N SER A 262 9.29 -7.15 -0.86
CA SER A 262 9.77 -8.43 -0.32
C SER A 262 11.06 -8.25 0.45
N PRO A 263 11.14 -8.72 1.71
CA PRO A 263 12.40 -8.71 2.45
C PRO A 263 13.45 -9.69 1.91
N ALA A 264 13.05 -10.59 1.01
CA ALA A 264 13.93 -11.59 0.42
C ALA A 264 14.77 -11.06 -0.77
N VAL A 265 14.52 -9.83 -1.22
CA VAL A 265 15.24 -9.21 -2.34
C VAL A 265 15.77 -7.84 -1.93
N SER A 266 17.00 -7.50 -2.34
CA SER A 266 17.59 -6.18 -2.13
C SER A 266 17.09 -5.14 -3.15
N SER A 267 17.47 -3.90 -2.95
CA SER A 267 17.27 -2.82 -3.93
C SER A 267 17.91 -3.15 -5.28
N ASP A 268 19.07 -3.77 -5.26
CA ASP A 268 19.81 -4.14 -6.48
C ASP A 268 19.05 -5.15 -7.34
N PHE A 269 18.19 -5.98 -6.75
CA PHE A 269 17.38 -6.94 -7.51
C PHE A 269 16.61 -6.29 -8.65
N VAL A 270 15.93 -5.16 -8.38
CA VAL A 270 15.14 -4.44 -9.39
C VAL A 270 16.06 -3.68 -10.35
N VAL A 271 17.12 -3.05 -9.81
CA VAL A 271 18.08 -2.25 -10.59
C VAL A 271 18.82 -3.13 -11.59
N ASP A 272 19.35 -4.27 -11.14
CA ASP A 272 20.10 -5.19 -12.00
C ASP A 272 19.19 -5.91 -13.01
N ALA A 273 17.96 -6.27 -12.59
CA ALA A 273 16.99 -6.80 -13.52
C ALA A 273 16.63 -5.78 -14.62
N MET A 274 16.49 -4.49 -14.27
CA MET A 274 16.22 -3.43 -15.23
C MET A 274 17.38 -3.25 -16.21
N LYS A 275 18.63 -3.19 -15.74
CA LYS A 275 19.82 -3.11 -16.60
C LYS A 275 19.88 -4.21 -17.66
N VAL A 276 19.44 -5.43 -17.31
CA VAL A 276 19.45 -6.58 -18.22
C VAL A 276 18.25 -6.57 -19.16
N CYS A 277 17.07 -6.18 -18.66
CA CYS A 277 15.81 -6.34 -19.37
C CYS A 277 15.37 -5.11 -20.18
N ALA A 278 15.81 -3.92 -19.77
CA ALA A 278 15.48 -2.65 -20.37
C ALA A 278 16.65 -1.65 -20.20
N PRO A 279 17.81 -1.93 -20.85
CA PRO A 279 19.05 -1.17 -20.65
C PRO A 279 18.95 0.32 -21.03
N GLU A 280 17.94 0.71 -21.79
CA GLU A 280 17.62 2.11 -22.12
C GLU A 280 16.97 2.88 -20.97
N LEU A 281 16.62 2.22 -19.86
CA LEU A 281 16.06 2.85 -18.66
C LEU A 281 17.16 3.05 -17.62
N GLU A 282 17.50 4.31 -17.39
CA GLU A 282 18.49 4.71 -16.39
C GLU A 282 17.88 4.76 -14.99
N TYR A 283 18.56 4.18 -14.01
CA TYR A 283 18.22 4.31 -12.60
C TYR A 283 18.43 5.76 -12.14
N VAL A 284 17.41 6.32 -11.47
CA VAL A 284 17.47 7.68 -10.93
C VAL A 284 17.70 7.65 -9.42
N ARG A 285 16.79 7.01 -8.68
CA ARG A 285 16.86 6.90 -7.20
C ARG A 285 15.80 5.93 -6.68
N ARG A 286 15.96 5.51 -5.43
CA ARG A 286 14.88 4.94 -4.62
C ARG A 286 14.09 6.07 -3.96
N LEU A 287 12.77 5.98 -3.91
CA LEU A 287 11.93 6.84 -3.09
C LEU A 287 11.99 6.37 -1.64
N ASP A 288 12.03 7.32 -0.71
CA ASP A 288 11.99 7.00 0.71
C ASP A 288 10.60 6.46 1.12
N ASN A 289 10.59 5.52 2.04
CA ASN A 289 9.33 5.08 2.67
C ASN A 289 8.83 6.14 3.65
N PRO A 290 7.51 6.20 3.94
CA PRO A 290 7.01 7.04 5.02
C PRO A 290 7.69 6.66 6.35
N ALA A 291 7.98 7.65 7.19
CA ALA A 291 8.75 7.48 8.42
C ALA A 291 8.14 6.44 9.38
N GLU A 292 6.81 6.32 9.37
CA GLU A 292 6.07 5.33 10.14
C GLU A 292 6.28 3.87 9.68
N PHE A 293 6.95 3.66 8.55
CA PHE A 293 7.35 2.34 8.02
C PHE A 293 8.86 2.11 8.09
N ALA A 294 9.55 2.82 8.97
CA ALA A 294 10.98 2.61 9.17
C ALA A 294 11.30 1.16 9.60
N ASP A 295 12.41 0.64 9.10
CA ASP A 295 12.95 -0.69 9.41
C ASP A 295 14.43 -0.54 9.80
N ILE A 296 14.95 -1.41 10.68
CA ILE A 296 16.39 -1.44 11.01
C ILE A 296 17.24 -1.82 9.80
N ASP A 297 16.64 -2.47 8.82
CA ASP A 297 17.25 -2.86 7.56
C ASP A 297 16.42 -2.31 6.39
N ASN A 298 16.88 -1.23 5.79
CA ASN A 298 16.21 -0.61 4.66
C ASN A 298 15.98 -1.58 3.49
N GLU A 299 16.81 -2.62 3.35
CA GLU A 299 16.63 -3.62 2.31
C GLU A 299 15.49 -4.60 2.59
N ALA A 300 15.04 -4.73 3.84
CA ALA A 300 13.85 -5.50 4.19
C ALA A 300 12.54 -4.75 3.91
N SER A 301 12.58 -3.43 3.82
CA SER A 301 11.41 -2.57 3.61
C SER A 301 10.97 -2.52 2.14
N LEU A 302 9.86 -1.84 1.85
CA LEU A 302 9.37 -1.57 0.50
C LEU A 302 10.44 -0.80 -0.32
N LYS A 303 10.67 -1.23 -1.57
CA LYS A 303 11.56 -0.60 -2.53
C LYS A 303 10.72 -0.01 -3.65
N VAL A 304 10.78 1.30 -3.82
CA VAL A 304 10.18 2.03 -4.94
C VAL A 304 11.30 2.67 -5.74
N GLN A 305 11.67 2.06 -6.85
CA GLN A 305 12.81 2.47 -7.68
C GLN A 305 12.31 3.30 -8.85
N LEU A 306 12.85 4.50 -9.00
CA LEU A 306 12.57 5.40 -10.12
C LEU A 306 13.59 5.22 -11.23
N PHE A 307 13.09 5.00 -12.45
CA PHE A 307 13.87 4.97 -13.68
C PHE A 307 13.36 6.00 -14.66
N LYS A 308 14.20 6.45 -15.57
CA LYS A 308 13.85 7.29 -16.72
C LYS A 308 14.41 6.70 -18.01
N ARG A 309 13.76 7.01 -19.12
CA ARG A 309 14.26 6.71 -20.46
C ARG A 309 15.16 7.81 -20.97
#